data_dbedc4e32c0d2cb7ef39f9d8bab38702
#
_entry.id   dbedc4e32c0d2cb7ef39f9d8bab38702
#
_cell.length_a   1.000
_cell.length_b   1.000
_cell.length_c   1.000
_cell.angle_alpha   90.00
_cell.angle_beta   90.00
_cell.angle_gamma   90.00
#
_symmetry.space_group_name_H-M   'P 1'
#
loop_
_entity.id
_entity.type
_entity.pdbx_description
1 polymer ?
#
loop_
_entity_poly.entity_id
_entity_poly.type
_entity_poly.pdbx_seq_one_letter_code
_entity_poly.pdbx_strand_id
1 'polypeptide(L)'
;IILVTGPLGYKFSMVPLQPSLVSLLIAVAGGALVFLIGLVYLVIAMRSDLGRNRNLVIVSMILGLIPVGIIGPQMVAAGDVPPIHDITTDTANPPAFVAIVPLRENAPNGYEYGVTEAWPAEKLGATTMEAYPDLKPIESDLSVADAVDRTEDALRAMGLEIVAVDKEAGLVEA
;
A
#
# COMPACT_ATOMS: atom_id res chain seq x y z
N ILE A 1 -17.88 12.38 2.45
CA ILE A 1 -17.34 13.02 1.22
C ILE A 1 -15.83 12.84 1.17
N ILE A 2 -15.04 13.34 2.13
CA ILE A 2 -13.56 13.31 2.14
C ILE A 2 -13.01 11.88 1.94
N LEU A 3 -13.60 10.87 2.58
CA LEU A 3 -13.24 9.45 2.43
C LEU A 3 -13.19 8.98 0.96
N VAL A 4 -14.05 9.55 0.12
CA VAL A 4 -14.23 9.11 -1.27
C VAL A 4 -13.53 10.03 -2.27
N THR A 5 -13.53 11.34 -2.00
CA THR A 5 -12.98 12.33 -2.94
C THR A 5 -11.48 12.25 -3.12
N GLY A 6 -10.72 11.93 -2.05
CA GLY A 6 -9.28 11.75 -2.15
C GLY A 6 -8.89 10.57 -3.04
N PRO A 7 -9.32 9.34 -2.72
CA PRO A 7 -9.02 8.15 -3.53
C PRO A 7 -9.53 8.24 -4.98
N LEU A 8 -10.72 8.78 -5.20
CA LEU A 8 -11.21 9.00 -6.57
C LEU A 8 -10.39 10.06 -7.30
N GLY A 9 -10.01 11.15 -6.62
CA GLY A 9 -9.13 12.16 -7.19
C GLY A 9 -7.79 11.59 -7.63
N TYR A 10 -7.20 10.68 -6.85
CA TYR A 10 -5.99 9.96 -7.23
C TYR A 10 -6.24 9.02 -8.42
N LYS A 11 -7.30 8.21 -8.36
CA LYS A 11 -7.65 7.28 -9.46
C LYS A 11 -7.80 7.98 -10.82
N PHE A 12 -8.32 9.19 -10.83
CA PHE A 12 -8.51 9.99 -12.05
C PHE A 12 -7.37 10.99 -12.29
N SER A 13 -6.22 10.83 -11.63
CA SER A 13 -5.04 11.69 -11.77
C SER A 13 -5.28 13.18 -11.49
N MET A 14 -6.31 13.49 -10.71
CA MET A 14 -6.66 14.88 -10.30
C MET A 14 -5.93 15.31 -9.03
N VAL A 15 -5.53 14.35 -8.19
CA VAL A 15 -4.90 14.60 -6.89
C VAL A 15 -3.69 13.67 -6.77
N PRO A 16 -2.52 14.16 -6.34
CA PRO A 16 -1.37 13.31 -6.04
C PRO A 16 -1.64 12.27 -4.94
N LEU A 17 -0.84 11.20 -4.89
CA LEU A 17 -1.00 10.12 -3.93
C LEU A 17 -0.99 10.60 -2.47
N GLN A 18 -0.01 11.42 -2.08
CA GLN A 18 0.13 11.87 -0.70
C GLN A 18 -1.09 12.63 -0.16
N PRO A 19 -1.62 13.67 -0.83
CA PRO A 19 -2.86 14.33 -0.39
C PRO A 19 -4.06 13.37 -0.37
N SER A 20 -4.12 12.39 -1.27
CA SER A 20 -5.17 11.37 -1.26
C SER A 20 -5.11 10.52 0.01
N LEU A 21 -3.93 10.03 0.40
CA LEU A 21 -3.73 9.27 1.64
C LEU A 21 -4.04 10.10 2.89
N VAL A 22 -3.58 11.36 2.92
CA VAL A 22 -3.90 12.29 4.02
C VAL A 22 -5.40 12.50 4.16
N SER A 23 -6.15 12.54 3.06
CA SER A 23 -7.61 12.65 3.10
C SER A 23 -8.29 11.49 3.84
N LEU A 24 -7.75 10.28 3.74
CA LEU A 24 -8.26 9.12 4.47
C LEU A 24 -8.05 9.28 5.98
N LEU A 25 -6.87 9.74 6.40
CA LEU A 25 -6.59 10.02 7.82
C LEU A 25 -7.51 11.12 8.37
N ILE A 26 -7.73 12.18 7.61
CA ILE A 26 -8.66 13.26 7.99
C ILE A 26 -10.10 12.71 8.09
N ALA A 27 -10.52 11.82 7.20
CA ALA A 27 -11.84 11.22 7.24
C ALA A 27 -12.04 10.36 8.51
N VAL A 28 -11.03 9.58 8.90
CA VAL A 28 -11.05 8.77 10.13
C VAL A 28 -11.09 9.67 11.36
N ALA A 29 -10.16 10.63 11.46
CA ALA A 29 -10.10 11.54 12.61
C ALA A 29 -11.37 12.39 12.74
N GLY A 30 -11.86 12.95 11.64
CA GLY A 30 -13.10 13.72 11.59
C GLY A 30 -14.33 12.88 11.96
N GLY A 31 -14.40 11.64 11.47
CA GLY A 31 -15.46 10.72 11.80
C GLY A 31 -15.48 10.36 13.30
N ALA A 32 -14.32 10.05 13.87
CA ALA A 32 -14.17 9.81 15.30
C ALA A 32 -14.58 11.05 16.14
N LEU A 33 -14.18 12.24 15.71
CA LEU A 33 -14.56 13.50 16.38
C LEU A 33 -16.06 13.73 16.35
N VAL A 34 -16.72 13.52 15.20
CA VAL A 34 -18.19 13.63 15.06
C VAL A 34 -18.88 12.65 16.00
N PHE A 35 -18.38 11.41 16.10
CA PHE A 35 -18.92 10.41 17.02
C PHE A 35 -18.80 10.86 18.49
N LEU A 36 -17.62 11.34 18.91
CA LEU A 36 -17.40 11.80 20.28
C LEU A 36 -18.27 13.00 20.65
N ILE A 37 -18.36 14.00 19.76
CA ILE A 37 -19.24 15.18 19.97
C ILE A 37 -20.69 14.73 20.07
N GLY A 38 -21.13 13.82 19.20
CA GLY A 38 -22.47 13.25 19.24
C GLY A 38 -22.76 12.54 20.56
N LEU A 39 -21.79 11.77 21.07
CA LEU A 39 -21.93 11.08 22.35
C LEU A 39 -22.10 12.08 23.51
N VAL A 40 -21.26 13.12 23.57
CA VAL A 40 -21.36 14.20 24.57
C VAL A 40 -22.73 14.88 24.48
N TYR A 41 -23.18 15.20 23.26
CA TYR A 41 -24.51 15.80 23.05
C TYR A 41 -25.63 14.90 23.58
N LEU A 42 -25.60 13.59 23.30
CA LEU A 42 -26.62 12.65 23.78
C LEU A 42 -26.64 12.58 25.31
N VAL A 43 -25.47 12.56 25.95
CA VAL A 43 -25.40 12.57 27.44
C VAL A 43 -26.02 13.83 28.03
N ILE A 44 -25.76 15.01 27.44
CA ILE A 44 -26.33 16.28 27.84
C ILE A 44 -27.86 16.28 27.59
N ALA A 45 -28.31 15.80 26.43
CA ALA A 45 -29.72 15.75 26.05
C ALA A 45 -30.55 14.80 26.91
N MET A 46 -29.94 13.78 27.53
CA MET A 46 -30.61 12.91 28.52
C MET A 46 -30.91 13.62 29.84
N ARG A 47 -30.17 14.69 30.13
CA ARG A 47 -30.31 15.49 31.37
C ARG A 47 -31.06 16.81 31.19
N SER A 48 -31.38 17.16 29.95
CA SER A 48 -32.05 18.40 29.57
C SER A 48 -33.04 18.16 28.43
N ASP A 49 -34.00 19.06 28.27
CA ASP A 49 -35.09 18.92 27.26
C ASP A 49 -34.62 19.14 25.80
N LEU A 50 -33.35 18.87 25.50
CA LEU A 50 -32.70 19.06 24.19
C LEU A 50 -32.95 17.87 23.24
N GLY A 51 -33.89 16.98 23.50
CA GLY A 51 -34.10 15.75 22.72
C GLY A 51 -34.60 15.91 21.29
N ARG A 52 -34.93 17.12 20.82
CA ARG A 52 -35.55 17.38 19.52
C ARG A 52 -34.71 16.91 18.32
N ASN A 53 -33.38 16.92 18.42
CA ASN A 53 -32.48 16.55 17.32
C ASN A 53 -31.76 15.21 17.53
N ARG A 54 -32.19 14.41 18.51
CA ARG A 54 -31.52 13.17 18.88
C ARG A 54 -31.28 12.20 17.69
N ASN A 55 -32.29 12.03 16.83
CA ASN A 55 -32.16 11.13 15.68
C ASN A 55 -31.14 11.61 14.67
N LEU A 56 -31.04 12.92 14.42
CA LEU A 56 -30.01 13.49 13.54
C LEU A 56 -28.61 13.27 14.11
N VAL A 57 -28.44 13.43 15.41
CA VAL A 57 -27.16 13.18 16.08
C VAL A 57 -26.76 11.72 15.98
N ILE A 58 -27.68 10.80 16.21
CA ILE A 58 -27.43 9.35 16.07
C ILE A 58 -27.03 9.01 14.63
N VAL A 59 -27.74 9.53 13.63
CA VAL A 59 -27.39 9.34 12.22
C VAL A 59 -26.01 9.88 11.92
N SER A 60 -25.68 11.09 12.40
CA SER A 60 -24.34 11.68 12.22
C SER A 60 -23.24 10.84 12.85
N MET A 61 -23.49 10.27 14.04
CA MET A 61 -22.56 9.37 14.72
C MET A 61 -22.32 8.09 13.91
N ILE A 62 -23.39 7.47 13.38
CA ILE A 62 -23.28 6.28 12.54
C ILE A 62 -22.47 6.59 11.27
N LEU A 63 -22.77 7.71 10.60
CA LEU A 63 -22.03 8.15 9.40
C LEU A 63 -20.57 8.47 9.73
N GLY A 64 -20.29 9.03 10.90
CA GLY A 64 -18.94 9.31 11.39
C GLY A 64 -18.11 8.04 11.62
N LEU A 65 -18.76 6.93 12.03
CA LEU A 65 -18.06 5.66 12.25
C LEU A 65 -17.72 4.91 10.94
N ILE A 66 -18.32 5.24 9.81
CA ILE A 66 -18.05 4.58 8.53
C ILE A 66 -16.57 4.65 8.15
N PRO A 67 -15.90 5.83 8.10
CA PRO A 67 -14.47 5.90 7.82
C PRO A 67 -13.62 5.11 8.83
N VAL A 68 -13.98 5.18 10.10
CA VAL A 68 -13.27 4.47 11.17
C VAL A 68 -13.38 2.95 10.98
N GLY A 69 -14.55 2.44 10.66
CA GLY A 69 -14.80 1.00 10.46
C GLY A 69 -14.18 0.46 9.17
N ILE A 70 -14.06 1.28 8.11
CA ILE A 70 -13.48 0.86 6.84
C ILE A 70 -11.95 0.94 6.87
N ILE A 71 -11.39 2.03 7.36
CA ILE A 71 -9.95 2.31 7.27
C ILE A 71 -9.20 1.88 8.55
N GLY A 72 -9.86 1.98 9.72
CA GLY A 72 -9.21 1.67 11.00
C GLY A 72 -8.57 0.28 11.06
N PRO A 73 -9.26 -0.81 10.71
CA PRO A 73 -8.67 -2.14 10.70
C PRO A 73 -7.46 -2.26 9.78
N GLN A 74 -7.47 -1.59 8.62
CA GLN A 74 -6.35 -1.59 7.68
C GLN A 74 -5.14 -0.82 8.22
N MET A 75 -5.38 0.29 8.94
CA MET A 75 -4.29 1.02 9.60
C MET A 75 -3.61 0.18 10.69
N VAL A 76 -4.40 -0.58 11.47
CA VAL A 76 -3.85 -1.49 12.49
C VAL A 76 -3.05 -2.61 11.81
N ALA A 77 -3.64 -3.28 10.81
CA ALA A 77 -2.96 -4.34 10.07
C ALA A 77 -1.68 -3.86 9.38
N ALA A 78 -1.67 -2.64 8.83
CA ALA A 78 -0.48 -2.06 8.21
C ALA A 78 0.64 -1.75 9.24
N GLY A 79 0.29 -1.52 10.50
CA GLY A 79 1.26 -1.30 11.58
C GLY A 79 2.06 -2.55 11.95
N ASP A 80 1.53 -3.73 11.67
CA ASP A 80 2.17 -5.01 11.95
C ASP A 80 3.03 -5.51 10.76
N VAL A 81 2.96 -4.84 9.61
CA VAL A 81 3.72 -5.20 8.40
C VAL A 81 4.98 -4.34 8.32
N PRO A 82 6.17 -4.94 8.17
CA PRO A 82 7.39 -4.17 7.99
C PRO A 82 7.32 -3.36 6.68
N PRO A 83 7.80 -2.09 6.67
CA PRO A 83 7.74 -1.22 5.50
C PRO A 83 8.80 -1.60 4.45
N ILE A 84 8.69 -2.80 3.91
CA ILE A 84 9.55 -3.33 2.86
C ILE A 84 9.01 -2.82 1.52
N HIS A 85 9.80 -2.01 0.81
CA HIS A 85 9.44 -1.46 -0.50
C HIS A 85 9.96 -2.29 -1.67
N ASP A 86 10.93 -3.17 -1.41
CA ASP A 86 11.59 -3.99 -2.42
C ASP A 86 11.73 -5.41 -1.89
N ILE A 87 10.99 -6.34 -2.49
CA ILE A 87 10.97 -7.76 -2.11
C ILE A 87 11.74 -8.54 -3.17
N THR A 88 12.76 -9.25 -2.75
CA THR A 88 13.55 -10.13 -3.62
C THR A 88 13.61 -11.54 -3.04
N THR A 89 13.68 -12.54 -3.91
CA THR A 89 13.91 -13.95 -3.53
C THR A 89 15.38 -14.23 -3.19
N ASP A 90 16.30 -13.37 -3.62
CA ASP A 90 17.73 -13.42 -3.26
C ASP A 90 18.14 -12.10 -2.61
N THR A 91 18.10 -12.07 -1.28
CA THR A 91 18.46 -10.89 -0.49
C THR A 91 19.95 -10.66 -0.40
N ALA A 92 20.78 -11.66 -0.73
CA ALA A 92 22.23 -11.52 -0.74
C ALA A 92 22.74 -10.92 -2.07
N ASN A 93 22.09 -11.28 -3.19
CA ASN A 93 22.42 -10.79 -4.52
C ASN A 93 21.15 -10.33 -5.25
N PRO A 94 20.53 -9.23 -4.79
CA PRO A 94 19.28 -8.76 -5.38
C PRO A 94 19.51 -8.37 -6.85
N PRO A 95 18.63 -8.79 -7.78
CA PRO A 95 18.79 -8.41 -9.18
C PRO A 95 18.61 -6.91 -9.35
N ALA A 96 19.51 -6.31 -10.13
CA ALA A 96 19.45 -4.89 -10.44
C ALA A 96 18.46 -4.63 -11.59
N PHE A 97 17.69 -3.54 -11.47
CA PHE A 97 16.90 -3.01 -12.57
C PHE A 97 17.82 -2.34 -13.60
N VAL A 98 17.55 -2.53 -14.89
CA VAL A 98 18.35 -1.96 -16.01
C VAL A 98 17.45 -1.17 -16.94
N ALA A 99 16.62 -1.84 -17.73
CA ALA A 99 15.81 -1.22 -18.77
C ALA A 99 14.60 -0.44 -18.22
N ILE A 100 14.07 -0.85 -17.07
CA ILE A 100 12.93 -0.17 -16.43
C ILE A 100 13.31 1.13 -15.70
N VAL A 101 14.60 1.36 -15.43
CA VAL A 101 15.10 2.52 -14.67
C VAL A 101 14.60 3.86 -15.22
N PRO A 102 14.68 4.15 -16.55
CA PRO A 102 14.18 5.40 -17.09
C PRO A 102 12.67 5.59 -16.92
N LEU A 103 11.91 4.50 -16.89
CA LEU A 103 10.45 4.56 -16.71
C LEU A 103 10.07 4.87 -15.25
N ARG A 104 10.98 4.69 -14.31
CA ARG A 104 10.80 4.94 -12.89
C ARG A 104 11.36 6.28 -12.42
N GLU A 105 11.84 7.14 -13.29
CA GLU A 105 12.43 8.44 -12.93
C GLU A 105 11.52 9.30 -12.03
N ASN A 106 10.20 9.21 -12.26
CA ASN A 106 9.19 9.94 -11.48
C ASN A 106 8.46 9.07 -10.45
N ALA A 107 8.94 7.85 -10.17
CA ALA A 107 8.34 6.99 -9.16
C ALA A 107 8.61 7.54 -7.74
N PRO A 108 7.64 7.43 -6.81
CA PRO A 108 7.79 7.97 -5.46
C PRO A 108 8.86 7.23 -4.63
N ASN A 109 9.18 5.99 -4.98
CA ASN A 109 10.19 5.17 -4.29
C ASN A 109 11.39 4.94 -5.20
N GLY A 110 12.58 4.94 -4.62
CA GLY A 110 13.80 4.52 -5.30
C GLY A 110 13.71 3.07 -5.78
N TYR A 111 14.57 2.71 -6.72
CA TYR A 111 14.65 1.36 -7.29
C TYR A 111 15.88 0.57 -6.82
N GLU A 112 16.77 1.20 -6.08
CA GLU A 112 17.99 0.55 -5.57
C GLU A 112 17.71 -0.15 -4.25
N TYR A 113 18.13 -1.42 -4.16
CA TYR A 113 17.90 -2.25 -2.98
C TYR A 113 18.75 -1.81 -1.79
N GLY A 114 18.09 -1.49 -0.67
CA GLY A 114 18.76 -1.29 0.61
C GLY A 114 19.70 -0.10 0.70
N VAL A 115 19.49 0.98 -0.07
CA VAL A 115 20.38 2.15 -0.09
C VAL A 115 20.03 3.23 0.93
N THR A 116 18.93 3.11 1.66
CA THR A 116 18.53 4.11 2.65
C THR A 116 19.17 3.85 4.01
N GLU A 117 19.55 4.92 4.75
CA GLU A 117 20.09 4.77 6.12
C GLU A 117 19.13 4.03 7.06
N ALA A 118 17.83 4.23 6.90
CA ALA A 118 16.81 3.57 7.71
C ALA A 118 16.69 2.07 7.38
N TRP A 119 16.94 1.69 6.13
CA TRP A 119 16.81 0.35 5.57
C TRP A 119 18.03 -0.03 4.73
N PRO A 120 19.20 -0.24 5.35
CA PRO A 120 20.36 -0.78 4.64
C PRO A 120 20.08 -2.22 4.19
N ALA A 121 20.77 -2.69 3.14
CA ALA A 121 20.54 -3.98 2.51
C ALA A 121 20.51 -5.16 3.48
N GLU A 122 21.43 -5.18 4.45
CA GLU A 122 21.49 -6.24 5.48
C GLU A 122 20.20 -6.28 6.34
N LYS A 123 19.75 -5.12 6.84
CA LYS A 123 18.52 -5.02 7.63
C LYS A 123 17.29 -5.35 6.78
N LEU A 124 17.24 -4.85 5.54
CA LEU A 124 16.14 -5.12 4.62
C LEU A 124 16.04 -6.61 4.31
N GLY A 125 17.16 -7.27 4.01
CA GLY A 125 17.24 -8.71 3.77
C GLY A 125 16.79 -9.53 4.98
N ALA A 126 17.32 -9.21 6.18
CA ALA A 126 16.93 -9.90 7.42
C ALA A 126 15.42 -9.76 7.68
N THR A 127 14.87 -8.55 7.55
CA THR A 127 13.43 -8.29 7.76
C THR A 127 12.57 -9.00 6.70
N THR A 128 13.03 -9.05 5.45
CA THR A 128 12.34 -9.79 4.38
C THR A 128 12.26 -11.28 4.70
N MET A 129 13.36 -11.88 5.11
CA MET A 129 13.40 -13.32 5.46
C MET A 129 12.57 -13.64 6.71
N GLU A 130 12.49 -12.73 7.68
CA GLU A 130 11.64 -12.88 8.87
C GLU A 130 10.15 -12.77 8.51
N ALA A 131 9.77 -11.79 7.70
CA ALA A 131 8.38 -11.56 7.32
C ALA A 131 7.87 -12.57 6.28
N TYR A 132 8.75 -13.07 5.43
CA TYR A 132 8.44 -13.99 4.32
C TYR A 132 9.40 -15.20 4.32
N PRO A 133 9.31 -16.11 5.30
CA PRO A 133 10.27 -17.22 5.46
C PRO A 133 10.24 -18.23 4.31
N ASP A 134 9.14 -18.28 3.56
CA ASP A 134 8.98 -19.16 2.40
C ASP A 134 9.49 -18.53 1.09
N LEU A 135 9.91 -17.27 1.12
CA LEU A 135 10.42 -16.56 -0.05
C LEU A 135 11.82 -17.06 -0.39
N LYS A 136 11.98 -17.69 -1.54
CA LYS A 136 13.25 -18.24 -2.02
C LYS A 136 13.29 -18.29 -3.54
N PRO A 137 14.49 -18.31 -4.15
CA PRO A 137 14.63 -18.55 -5.57
C PRO A 137 13.96 -19.85 -6.01
N ILE A 138 13.41 -19.85 -7.22
CA ILE A 138 12.87 -21.05 -7.85
C ILE A 138 14.03 -21.76 -8.57
N GLU A 139 14.31 -22.98 -8.16
CA GLU A 139 15.28 -23.84 -8.84
C GLU A 139 14.62 -24.58 -10.01
N SER A 140 15.32 -24.69 -11.14
CA SER A 140 14.82 -25.33 -12.35
C SER A 140 15.97 -25.99 -13.13
N ASP A 141 15.67 -27.13 -13.77
CA ASP A 141 16.58 -27.83 -14.67
C ASP A 141 16.55 -27.29 -16.12
N LEU A 142 15.81 -26.19 -16.35
CA LEU A 142 15.73 -25.55 -17.66
C LEU A 142 17.05 -24.86 -18.03
N SER A 143 17.32 -24.79 -19.32
CA SER A 143 18.33 -23.83 -19.78
C SER A 143 17.93 -22.41 -19.44
N VAL A 144 18.91 -21.49 -19.30
CA VAL A 144 18.64 -20.07 -19.04
C VAL A 144 17.69 -19.50 -20.08
N ALA A 145 17.91 -19.79 -21.35
CA ALA A 145 17.05 -19.31 -22.44
C ALA A 145 15.60 -19.81 -22.31
N ASP A 146 15.41 -21.11 -22.00
CA ASP A 146 14.07 -21.69 -21.84
C ASP A 146 13.38 -21.14 -20.57
N ALA A 147 14.14 -20.88 -19.51
CA ALA A 147 13.61 -20.25 -18.29
C ALA A 147 13.15 -18.81 -18.56
N VAL A 148 13.94 -18.04 -19.33
CA VAL A 148 13.58 -16.68 -19.77
C VAL A 148 12.29 -16.71 -20.59
N ASP A 149 12.19 -17.60 -21.59
CA ASP A 149 11.00 -17.71 -22.43
C ASP A 149 9.75 -18.03 -21.59
N ARG A 150 9.84 -18.98 -20.65
CA ARG A 150 8.72 -19.30 -19.76
C ARG A 150 8.37 -18.16 -18.81
N THR A 151 9.36 -17.42 -18.33
CA THR A 151 9.14 -16.27 -17.48
C THR A 151 8.43 -15.15 -18.26
N GLU A 152 8.88 -14.87 -19.48
CA GLU A 152 8.24 -13.89 -20.36
C GLU A 152 6.77 -14.26 -20.62
N ASP A 153 6.50 -15.53 -20.97
CA ASP A 153 5.15 -16.03 -21.21
C ASP A 153 4.26 -15.90 -19.96
N ALA A 154 4.80 -16.22 -18.78
CA ALA A 154 4.08 -16.10 -17.52
C ALA A 154 3.73 -14.66 -17.18
N LEU A 155 4.69 -13.73 -17.32
CA LEU A 155 4.48 -12.31 -17.07
C LEU A 155 3.44 -11.73 -18.03
N ARG A 156 3.49 -12.09 -19.33
CA ARG A 156 2.46 -11.70 -20.31
C ARG A 156 1.08 -12.27 -19.95
N ALA A 157 1.00 -13.52 -19.53
CA ALA A 157 -0.25 -14.13 -19.09
C ALA A 157 -0.84 -13.46 -17.85
N MET A 158 -0.01 -12.89 -16.99
CA MET A 158 -0.41 -12.06 -15.85
C MET A 158 -0.85 -10.64 -16.26
N GLY A 159 -0.70 -10.26 -17.52
CA GLY A 159 -1.07 -8.93 -18.04
C GLY A 159 -0.01 -7.86 -17.83
N LEU A 160 1.24 -8.25 -17.52
CA LEU A 160 2.35 -7.31 -17.40
C LEU A 160 2.91 -6.95 -18.78
N GLU A 161 3.36 -5.72 -18.92
CA GLU A 161 4.05 -5.23 -20.11
C GLU A 161 5.54 -5.56 -20.00
N ILE A 162 6.07 -6.30 -20.98
CA ILE A 162 7.49 -6.64 -21.01
C ILE A 162 8.29 -5.43 -21.52
N VAL A 163 9.22 -4.96 -20.71
CA VAL A 163 10.11 -3.82 -21.01
C VAL A 163 11.38 -4.29 -21.71
N ALA A 164 11.99 -5.36 -21.21
CA ALA A 164 13.20 -5.93 -21.78
C ALA A 164 13.30 -7.44 -21.57
N VAL A 165 13.95 -8.12 -22.51
CA VAL A 165 14.31 -9.53 -22.42
C VAL A 165 15.75 -9.69 -22.88
N ASP A 166 16.59 -10.27 -22.02
CA ASP A 166 17.98 -10.64 -22.34
C ASP A 166 18.19 -12.13 -21.98
N LYS A 167 18.18 -12.98 -23.01
CA LYS A 167 18.34 -14.43 -22.85
C LYS A 167 19.77 -14.84 -22.49
N GLU A 168 20.75 -14.03 -22.83
CA GLU A 168 22.17 -14.30 -22.53
C GLU A 168 22.46 -13.96 -21.06
N ALA A 169 21.94 -12.83 -20.60
CA ALA A 169 22.03 -12.41 -19.19
C ALA A 169 21.05 -13.12 -18.28
N GLY A 170 20.00 -13.80 -18.82
CA GLY A 170 18.95 -14.43 -18.04
C GLY A 170 18.01 -13.40 -17.39
N LEU A 171 17.75 -12.27 -18.04
CA LEU A 171 16.98 -11.15 -17.48
C LEU A 171 15.68 -10.94 -18.24
N VAL A 172 14.59 -10.76 -17.48
CA VAL A 172 13.30 -10.26 -17.98
C VAL A 172 12.85 -9.13 -17.07
N GLU A 173 12.52 -7.97 -17.64
CA GLU A 173 11.98 -6.81 -16.94
C GLU A 173 10.58 -6.50 -17.48
N ALA A 174 9.60 -6.29 -16.55
CA ALA A 174 8.20 -6.07 -16.87
C ALA A 174 7.53 -5.09 -15.89
#